data_ef6c89f601b078ec9f55ea4e96a51a15
#
_entry.id   ef6c89f601b078ec9f55ea4e96a51a15
#
_cell.length_a   1.000
_cell.length_b   1.000
_cell.length_c   1.000
_cell.angle_alpha   90.00
_cell.angle_beta   90.00
_cell.angle_gamma   90.00
#
_symmetry.space_group_name_H-M   'P 1'
#
loop_
_entity.id
_entity.type
_entity.pdbx_description
1 polymer ?
#
loop_
_entity_poly.entity_id
_entity_poly.type
_entity_poly.pdbx_seq_one_letter_code
_entity_poly.pdbx_strand_id
1 'polypeptide(L)'
;MIFDWLYGLFSNDLAIDLGTATTLIYVKGKGIVSCEPSVVAVSRDARGEKRVLAVGREAKDMLGRTPGNIQAIRPLRDGVIADFEITEAMLRYFIARAHNRRTLVKPRIIICVPFGITEVEKRAVKESAESAGAREVYLIEEPMAAAIGAGLPITEPSGNMVVDIGGGTTEVAVISLAGIVYSQSVRVGGDKMDEAIVAYMKRKYNLAIGEQTAERIKVSIGNAYPLEQQLTMEVKGRDMVAGVPKTVVVNSDEIREALAEPINAIVEAALLALERTPPELAADIVDKGVVLTGGGALLKNIDVLLREETGLPVMVSDDPISAVVLGSGKTLDHLELLKEVTIG
;
A
#
# COMPACT_ATOMS: atom_id res chain seq x y z
N MET A 1 -0.16 27.55 -21.95
CA MET A 1 -1.49 26.98 -22.24
C MET A 1 -1.60 26.32 -23.61
N ILE A 2 -1.20 26.92 -24.75
CA ILE A 2 -1.30 26.27 -26.10
C ILE A 2 -0.27 25.13 -26.26
N PHE A 3 0.88 25.23 -25.65
CA PHE A 3 1.95 24.21 -25.70
C PHE A 3 1.71 23.02 -24.80
N ASP A 4 0.97 23.16 -23.70
CA ASP A 4 0.68 22.06 -22.77
C ASP A 4 -0.21 20.98 -23.39
N TRP A 5 -1.13 21.37 -24.28
CA TRP A 5 -1.95 20.44 -25.06
C TRP A 5 -1.11 19.63 -26.07
N LEU A 6 -0.13 20.27 -26.72
CA LEU A 6 0.79 19.59 -27.62
C LEU A 6 1.73 18.63 -26.89
N TYR A 7 2.23 18.99 -25.69
CA TYR A 7 3.06 18.11 -24.87
C TYR A 7 2.29 16.88 -24.36
N GLY A 8 0.99 17.02 -24.05
CA GLY A 8 0.12 15.92 -23.63
C GLY A 8 -0.10 14.84 -24.71
N LEU A 9 0.08 15.17 -25.98
CA LEU A 9 0.01 14.21 -27.11
C LEU A 9 1.29 13.36 -27.25
N PHE A 10 2.41 13.80 -26.68
CA PHE A 10 3.73 13.16 -26.83
C PHE A 10 4.34 12.69 -25.51
N SER A 11 3.70 12.93 -24.36
CA SER A 11 4.15 12.45 -23.06
C SER A 11 3.15 11.44 -22.50
N ASN A 12 3.65 10.32 -22.00
CA ASN A 12 2.85 9.38 -21.24
C ASN A 12 2.87 9.83 -19.77
N ASP A 13 1.87 10.62 -19.36
CA ASP A 13 1.73 10.99 -17.95
C ASP A 13 1.44 9.75 -17.09
N LEU A 14 2.04 9.69 -15.91
CA LEU A 14 2.04 8.52 -15.03
C LEU A 14 1.39 8.85 -13.69
N ALA A 15 0.65 7.89 -13.15
CA ALA A 15 0.34 7.87 -11.73
C ALA A 15 1.08 6.69 -11.08
N ILE A 16 1.69 6.94 -9.93
CA ILE A 16 2.48 5.96 -9.18
C ILE A 16 1.92 5.88 -7.77
N ASP A 17 1.43 4.71 -7.42
CA ASP A 17 1.22 4.34 -6.03
C ASP A 17 2.52 3.72 -5.51
N LEU A 18 3.22 4.47 -4.66
CA LEU A 18 4.51 4.09 -4.11
C LEU A 18 4.34 3.42 -2.75
N GLY A 19 3.62 2.29 -2.73
CA GLY A 19 3.30 1.59 -1.49
C GLY A 19 4.48 0.84 -0.88
N THR A 20 4.44 0.64 0.44
CA THR A 20 5.47 -0.10 1.21
C THR A 20 5.67 -1.52 0.71
N ALA A 21 4.61 -2.24 0.38
CA ALA A 21 4.68 -3.62 -0.09
C ALA A 21 4.72 -3.75 -1.61
N THR A 22 3.96 -2.90 -2.32
CA THR A 22 3.73 -2.99 -3.76
C THR A 22 3.72 -1.60 -4.37
N THR A 23 4.41 -1.44 -5.48
CA THR A 23 4.36 -0.23 -6.33
C THR A 23 3.50 -0.52 -7.55
N LEU A 24 2.47 0.30 -7.77
CA LEU A 24 1.63 0.24 -8.97
C LEU A 24 1.86 1.45 -9.85
N ILE A 25 1.80 1.24 -11.17
CA ILE A 25 1.96 2.31 -12.15
C ILE A 25 0.81 2.29 -13.14
N TYR A 26 0.16 3.43 -13.21
CA TYR A 26 -0.85 3.73 -14.22
C TYR A 26 -0.28 4.68 -15.27
N VAL A 27 -0.57 4.42 -16.53
CA VAL A 27 -0.21 5.28 -17.65
C VAL A 27 -1.48 5.85 -18.24
N LYS A 28 -1.53 7.17 -18.41
CA LYS A 28 -2.66 7.86 -19.03
C LYS A 28 -3.01 7.24 -20.39
N GLY A 29 -4.28 6.84 -20.54
CA GLY A 29 -4.79 6.21 -21.76
C GLY A 29 -4.43 4.73 -21.96
N LYS A 30 -3.67 4.11 -21.03
CA LYS A 30 -3.33 2.66 -21.10
C LYS A 30 -3.79 1.88 -19.87
N GLY A 31 -4.13 2.57 -18.76
CA GLY A 31 -4.47 1.91 -17.50
C GLY A 31 -3.24 1.47 -16.72
N ILE A 32 -3.40 0.49 -15.84
CA ILE A 32 -2.33 -0.06 -15.01
C ILE A 32 -1.40 -0.90 -15.88
N VAL A 33 -0.12 -0.52 -15.93
CA VAL A 33 0.91 -1.17 -16.75
C VAL A 33 1.92 -1.96 -15.92
N SER A 34 1.97 -1.74 -14.61
CA SER A 34 2.88 -2.44 -13.69
C SER A 34 2.27 -2.56 -12.30
N CYS A 35 2.43 -3.75 -11.72
CA CYS A 35 2.12 -4.05 -10.32
C CYS A 35 3.26 -4.94 -9.81
N GLU A 36 4.20 -4.34 -9.08
CA GLU A 36 5.44 -5.01 -8.68
C GLU A 36 5.71 -4.80 -7.18
N PRO A 37 6.30 -5.78 -6.49
CA PRO A 37 6.75 -5.60 -5.12
C PRO A 37 7.74 -4.44 -4.98
N SER A 38 7.63 -3.66 -3.92
CA SER A 38 8.56 -2.56 -3.58
C SER A 38 9.83 -3.12 -2.93
N VAL A 39 10.58 -3.93 -3.69
CA VAL A 39 11.81 -4.61 -3.25
C VAL A 39 12.91 -4.38 -4.27
N VAL A 40 14.13 -4.15 -3.78
CA VAL A 40 15.32 -4.01 -4.61
C VAL A 40 16.42 -4.91 -4.08
N ALA A 41 17.02 -5.72 -4.94
CA ALA A 41 18.21 -6.51 -4.61
C ALA A 41 19.46 -5.74 -5.03
N VAL A 42 20.39 -5.57 -4.09
CA VAL A 42 21.66 -4.88 -4.30
C VAL A 42 22.82 -5.79 -3.94
N SER A 43 23.90 -5.71 -4.72
CA SER A 43 25.20 -6.26 -4.32
C SER A 43 26.09 -5.13 -3.82
N ARG A 44 26.98 -5.46 -2.87
CA ARG A 44 28.07 -4.57 -2.46
C ARG A 44 29.37 -5.10 -3.00
N ASP A 45 30.11 -4.29 -3.73
CA ASP A 45 31.44 -4.64 -4.18
C ASP A 45 32.47 -4.53 -3.03
N ALA A 46 33.74 -4.89 -3.32
CA ALA A 46 34.82 -4.79 -2.35
C ALA A 46 35.12 -3.37 -1.88
N ARG A 47 34.62 -2.34 -2.58
CA ARG A 47 34.77 -0.93 -2.24
C ARG A 47 33.55 -0.39 -1.47
N GLY A 48 32.51 -1.23 -1.28
CA GLY A 48 31.27 -0.86 -0.60
C GLY A 48 30.23 -0.18 -1.51
N GLU A 49 30.50 -0.05 -2.81
CA GLU A 49 29.53 0.54 -3.76
C GLU A 49 28.34 -0.40 -3.94
N LYS A 50 27.13 0.17 -3.87
CA LYS A 50 25.89 -0.55 -4.09
C LYS A 50 25.60 -0.64 -5.60
N ARG A 51 25.34 -1.84 -6.10
CA ARG A 51 24.87 -2.08 -7.46
C ARG A 51 23.52 -2.78 -7.43
N VAL A 52 22.51 -2.20 -8.09
CA VAL A 52 21.20 -2.84 -8.24
C VAL A 52 21.33 -4.07 -9.14
N LEU A 53 20.85 -5.20 -8.65
CA LEU A 53 20.82 -6.49 -9.35
C LEU A 53 19.43 -6.80 -9.91
N ALA A 54 18.38 -6.55 -9.11
CA ALA A 54 17.02 -6.83 -9.47
C ALA A 54 16.07 -5.84 -8.78
N VAL A 55 14.88 -5.64 -9.34
CA VAL A 55 13.81 -4.79 -8.79
C VAL A 55 12.48 -5.55 -8.95
N GLY A 56 11.57 -5.34 -8.00
CA GLY A 56 10.24 -5.93 -8.05
C GLY A 56 10.22 -7.41 -7.68
N ARG A 57 9.51 -8.21 -8.46
CA ARG A 57 9.29 -9.64 -8.21
C ARG A 57 10.58 -10.43 -8.10
N GLU A 58 11.52 -10.22 -9.01
CA GLU A 58 12.82 -10.91 -8.97
C GLU A 58 13.57 -10.62 -7.66
N ALA A 59 13.53 -9.36 -7.18
CA ALA A 59 14.15 -9.01 -5.91
C ALA A 59 13.38 -9.61 -4.70
N LYS A 60 12.04 -9.67 -4.75
CA LYS A 60 11.21 -10.32 -3.72
C LYS A 60 11.54 -11.80 -3.57
N ASP A 61 11.77 -12.51 -4.67
CA ASP A 61 12.14 -13.93 -4.65
C ASP A 61 13.50 -14.18 -3.97
N MET A 62 14.34 -13.15 -3.89
CA MET A 62 15.65 -13.22 -3.22
C MET A 62 15.57 -12.98 -1.70
N LEU A 63 14.45 -12.45 -1.17
CA LEU A 63 14.29 -12.17 0.27
C LEU A 63 14.54 -13.44 1.11
N GLY A 64 15.46 -13.34 2.07
CA GLY A 64 15.83 -14.45 2.97
C GLY A 64 16.62 -15.58 2.31
N ARG A 65 17.08 -15.41 1.05
CA ARG A 65 17.80 -16.44 0.27
C ARG A 65 19.13 -15.96 -0.31
N THR A 66 19.56 -14.75 0.03
CA THR A 66 20.77 -14.13 -0.53
C THR A 66 22.04 -14.53 0.21
N PRO A 67 23.18 -14.69 -0.49
CA PRO A 67 24.50 -14.78 0.16
C PRO A 67 24.88 -13.41 0.76
N GLY A 68 25.90 -13.40 1.63
CA GLY A 68 26.23 -12.23 2.45
C GLY A 68 26.62 -10.93 1.70
N ASN A 69 27.01 -11.02 0.44
CA ASN A 69 27.34 -9.86 -0.41
C ASN A 69 26.12 -9.31 -1.19
N ILE A 70 24.98 -9.98 -1.15
CA ILE A 70 23.73 -9.54 -1.78
C ILE A 70 22.69 -9.30 -0.70
N GLN A 71 21.98 -8.19 -0.80
CA GLN A 71 20.92 -7.81 0.14
C GLN A 71 19.67 -7.43 -0.63
N ALA A 72 18.54 -8.07 -0.31
CA ALA A 72 17.23 -7.62 -0.76
C ALA A 72 16.69 -6.62 0.27
N ILE A 73 16.33 -5.41 -0.19
CA ILE A 73 15.97 -4.26 0.63
C ILE A 73 14.57 -3.81 0.25
N ARG A 74 13.74 -3.48 1.25
CA ARG A 74 12.51 -2.70 1.08
C ARG A 74 12.87 -1.22 1.29
N PRO A 75 12.87 -0.41 0.24
CA PRO A 75 13.28 1.00 0.33
C PRO A 75 12.23 1.88 1.02
N LEU A 76 11.00 1.38 1.13
CA LEU A 76 9.89 2.01 1.82
C LEU A 76 9.54 1.19 3.07
N ARG A 77 9.26 1.88 4.16
CA ARG A 77 8.85 1.25 5.41
C ARG A 77 7.85 2.17 6.13
N ASP A 78 6.78 1.58 6.62
CA ASP A 78 5.75 2.30 7.38
C ASP A 78 5.24 3.57 6.64
N GLY A 79 5.08 3.48 5.30
CA GLY A 79 4.60 4.54 4.43
C GLY A 79 5.64 5.61 4.06
N VAL A 80 6.90 5.52 4.53
CA VAL A 80 7.93 6.52 4.26
C VAL A 80 9.17 5.94 3.58
N ILE A 81 9.95 6.82 2.94
CA ILE A 81 11.21 6.44 2.31
C ILE A 81 12.25 6.17 3.41
N ALA A 82 12.71 4.93 3.50
CA ALA A 82 13.76 4.49 4.41
C ALA A 82 15.17 4.56 3.79
N ASP A 83 15.28 4.42 2.47
CA ASP A 83 16.53 4.53 1.71
C ASP A 83 16.30 5.28 0.39
N PHE A 84 16.77 6.54 0.33
CA PHE A 84 16.56 7.42 -0.83
C PHE A 84 17.21 6.92 -2.10
N GLU A 85 18.47 6.48 -2.01
CA GLU A 85 19.24 6.00 -3.15
C GLU A 85 18.56 4.81 -3.82
N ILE A 86 18.08 3.89 -3.00
CA ILE A 86 17.40 2.67 -3.46
C ILE A 86 16.00 3.01 -3.99
N THR A 87 15.28 3.95 -3.35
CA THR A 87 13.95 4.41 -3.84
C THR A 87 14.09 5.11 -5.21
N GLU A 88 15.07 5.99 -5.38
CA GLU A 88 15.36 6.63 -6.67
C GLU A 88 15.67 5.59 -7.75
N ALA A 89 16.52 4.61 -7.44
CA ALA A 89 16.87 3.54 -8.38
C ALA A 89 15.64 2.70 -8.76
N MET A 90 14.76 2.40 -7.80
CA MET A 90 13.50 1.68 -8.02
C MET A 90 12.54 2.51 -8.90
N LEU A 91 12.32 3.78 -8.59
CA LEU A 91 11.50 4.69 -9.39
C LEU A 91 12.03 4.82 -10.81
N ARG A 92 13.33 5.01 -10.97
CA ARG A 92 13.99 5.09 -12.29
C ARG A 92 13.75 3.83 -13.11
N TYR A 93 13.86 2.65 -12.50
CA TYR A 93 13.56 1.39 -13.15
C TYR A 93 12.12 1.32 -13.64
N PHE A 94 11.16 1.67 -12.77
CA PHE A 94 9.74 1.60 -13.09
C PHE A 94 9.32 2.65 -14.12
N ILE A 95 9.78 3.90 -13.99
CA ILE A 95 9.51 4.97 -14.95
C ILE A 95 10.07 4.60 -16.33
N ALA A 96 11.31 4.08 -16.39
CA ALA A 96 11.92 3.66 -17.65
C ALA A 96 11.17 2.51 -18.33
N ARG A 97 10.54 1.62 -17.54
CA ARG A 97 9.75 0.49 -18.04
C ARG A 97 8.36 0.93 -18.52
N ALA A 98 7.73 1.88 -17.82
CA ALA A 98 6.42 2.42 -18.17
C ALA A 98 6.49 3.43 -19.33
N HIS A 99 7.55 4.23 -19.35
CA HIS A 99 7.77 5.27 -20.36
C HIS A 99 8.43 4.67 -21.59
N ASN A 100 7.71 4.67 -22.72
CA ASN A 100 8.23 4.17 -23.97
C ASN A 100 9.43 5.05 -24.42
N ARG A 101 10.63 4.48 -24.56
CA ARG A 101 11.91 5.16 -24.93
C ARG A 101 11.85 6.02 -26.21
N ARG A 102 10.74 6.00 -26.97
CA ARG A 102 10.53 6.77 -28.18
C ARG A 102 9.95 8.18 -27.93
N THR A 103 9.53 8.49 -26.70
CA THR A 103 9.02 9.82 -26.36
C THR A 103 10.17 10.72 -25.88
N LEU A 104 10.39 11.81 -26.60
CA LEU A 104 11.41 12.83 -26.29
C LEU A 104 11.01 13.72 -25.09
N VAL A 105 9.76 13.65 -24.65
CA VAL A 105 9.21 14.48 -23.59
C VAL A 105 9.11 13.68 -22.30
N LYS A 106 9.73 14.18 -21.23
CA LYS A 106 9.63 13.59 -19.89
C LYS A 106 8.18 13.64 -19.37
N PRO A 107 7.72 12.60 -18.63
CA PRO A 107 6.35 12.54 -18.15
C PRO A 107 6.08 13.51 -16.99
N ARG A 108 4.82 13.94 -16.83
CA ARG A 108 4.28 14.39 -15.56
C ARG A 108 3.93 13.16 -14.73
N ILE A 109 4.19 13.22 -13.42
CA ILE A 109 3.95 12.11 -12.53
C ILE A 109 3.11 12.58 -11.34
N ILE A 110 2.02 11.87 -11.04
CA ILE A 110 1.35 11.94 -9.73
C ILE A 110 1.87 10.79 -8.88
N ILE A 111 2.26 11.09 -7.64
CA ILE A 111 2.68 10.08 -6.65
C ILE A 111 1.75 10.15 -5.45
N CYS A 112 1.24 8.99 -5.04
CA CYS A 112 0.48 8.86 -3.81
C CYS A 112 1.42 8.89 -2.62
N VAL A 113 0.99 9.55 -1.58
CA VAL A 113 1.73 9.68 -0.32
C VAL A 113 0.78 9.52 0.86
N PRO A 114 1.24 8.97 1.98
CA PRO A 114 0.41 8.87 3.19
C PRO A 114 -0.07 10.23 3.67
N PHE A 115 -1.21 10.25 4.36
CA PHE A 115 -1.72 11.45 4.99
C PHE A 115 -0.76 11.99 6.05
N GLY A 116 -0.57 13.31 6.06
CA GLY A 116 0.17 13.98 7.11
C GLY A 116 1.69 13.77 7.08
N ILE A 117 2.26 13.35 5.94
CA ILE A 117 3.72 13.32 5.77
C ILE A 117 4.33 14.72 5.92
N THR A 118 5.55 14.75 6.43
CA THR A 118 6.30 15.99 6.66
C THR A 118 6.71 16.65 5.33
N GLU A 119 6.98 17.96 5.35
CA GLU A 119 7.49 18.69 4.19
C GLU A 119 8.85 18.16 3.71
N VAL A 120 9.65 17.57 4.62
CA VAL A 120 10.92 16.92 4.27
C VAL A 120 10.67 15.66 3.46
N GLU A 121 9.70 14.83 3.88
CA GLU A 121 9.32 13.60 3.18
C GLU A 121 8.68 13.92 1.81
N LYS A 122 7.79 14.93 1.73
CA LYS A 122 7.22 15.40 0.46
C LYS A 122 8.32 15.80 -0.54
N ARG A 123 9.28 16.62 -0.06
CA ARG A 123 10.42 17.04 -0.88
C ARG A 123 11.23 15.85 -1.36
N ALA A 124 11.48 14.90 -0.48
CA ALA A 124 12.22 13.69 -0.77
C ALA A 124 11.60 12.85 -1.87
N VAL A 125 10.27 12.66 -1.83
CA VAL A 125 9.51 11.95 -2.88
C VAL A 125 9.63 12.70 -4.21
N LYS A 126 9.44 14.04 -4.20
CA LYS A 126 9.55 14.87 -5.41
C LYS A 126 10.96 14.80 -6.03
N GLU A 127 12.00 15.03 -5.24
CA GLU A 127 13.39 14.98 -5.71
C GLU A 127 13.76 13.60 -6.26
N SER A 128 13.32 12.51 -5.61
CA SER A 128 13.54 11.14 -6.11
C SER A 128 12.88 10.91 -7.47
N ALA A 129 11.65 11.40 -7.67
CA ALA A 129 10.94 11.25 -8.93
C ALA A 129 11.53 12.13 -10.05
N GLU A 130 11.91 13.36 -9.76
CA GLU A 130 12.59 14.26 -10.69
C GLU A 130 13.94 13.70 -11.15
N SER A 131 14.75 13.20 -10.19
CA SER A 131 16.03 12.52 -10.46
C SER A 131 15.83 11.25 -11.28
N ALA A 132 14.71 10.54 -11.06
CA ALA A 132 14.34 9.36 -11.85
C ALA A 132 13.85 9.68 -13.26
N GLY A 133 13.58 10.97 -13.58
CA GLY A 133 13.27 11.44 -14.93
C GLY A 133 11.89 12.08 -15.10
N ALA A 134 11.17 12.41 -14.05
CA ALA A 134 9.94 13.20 -14.13
C ALA A 134 10.22 14.64 -14.61
N ARG A 135 9.26 15.25 -15.32
CA ARG A 135 9.26 16.68 -15.66
C ARG A 135 8.62 17.53 -14.58
N GLU A 136 7.49 17.07 -14.08
CA GLU A 136 6.67 17.68 -13.04
C GLU A 136 6.17 16.59 -12.14
N VAL A 137 6.17 16.82 -10.83
CA VAL A 137 5.71 15.87 -9.83
C VAL A 137 4.61 16.50 -8.99
N TYR A 138 3.45 15.86 -8.99
CA TYR A 138 2.31 16.18 -8.15
C TYR A 138 2.16 15.12 -7.07
N LEU A 139 1.73 15.52 -5.88
CA LEU A 139 1.46 14.59 -4.79
C LEU A 139 -0.05 14.58 -4.52
N ILE A 140 -0.56 13.40 -4.23
CA ILE A 140 -1.94 13.19 -3.77
C ILE A 140 -1.91 12.31 -2.52
N GLU A 141 -2.75 12.61 -1.56
CA GLU A 141 -2.86 11.78 -0.35
C GLU A 141 -3.53 10.44 -0.65
N GLU A 142 -2.96 9.35 -0.14
CA GLU A 142 -3.44 7.98 -0.39
C GLU A 142 -4.94 7.82 -0.12
N PRO A 143 -5.51 8.29 1.02
CA PRO A 143 -6.94 8.12 1.27
C PRO A 143 -7.82 8.89 0.29
N MET A 144 -7.39 10.06 -0.21
CA MET A 144 -8.10 10.79 -1.26
C MET A 144 -8.08 10.01 -2.58
N ALA A 145 -6.91 9.52 -2.97
CA ALA A 145 -6.77 8.70 -4.17
C ALA A 145 -7.59 7.41 -4.06
N ALA A 146 -7.56 6.73 -2.90
CA ALA A 146 -8.36 5.52 -2.64
C ALA A 146 -9.86 5.78 -2.82
N ALA A 147 -10.37 6.88 -2.26
CA ALA A 147 -11.78 7.26 -2.39
C ALA A 147 -12.18 7.53 -3.85
N ILE A 148 -11.36 8.27 -4.61
CA ILE A 148 -11.58 8.52 -6.04
C ILE A 148 -11.55 7.19 -6.83
N GLY A 149 -10.59 6.32 -6.51
CA GLY A 149 -10.43 5.02 -7.14
C GLY A 149 -11.62 4.11 -6.92
N ALA A 150 -12.10 4.04 -5.69
CA ALA A 150 -13.29 3.30 -5.29
C ALA A 150 -14.61 3.90 -5.83
N GLY A 151 -14.56 5.08 -6.48
CA GLY A 151 -15.73 5.69 -7.08
C GLY A 151 -16.64 6.44 -6.10
N LEU A 152 -16.12 6.83 -4.94
CA LEU A 152 -16.89 7.62 -3.98
C LEU A 152 -17.16 9.03 -4.52
N PRO A 153 -18.35 9.61 -4.26
CA PRO A 153 -18.73 10.94 -4.75
C PRO A 153 -18.10 12.04 -3.88
N ILE A 154 -16.77 12.17 -3.96
CA ILE A 154 -15.96 13.04 -3.09
C ILE A 154 -16.27 14.53 -3.20
N THR A 155 -16.81 14.98 -4.35
CA THR A 155 -17.11 16.40 -4.62
C THR A 155 -18.46 16.84 -4.06
N GLU A 156 -19.31 15.90 -3.63
CA GLU A 156 -20.59 16.20 -3.02
C GLU A 156 -20.46 16.68 -1.57
N PRO A 157 -21.40 17.50 -1.07
CA PRO A 157 -21.45 17.93 0.33
C PRO A 157 -22.02 16.80 1.22
N SER A 158 -21.35 15.66 1.27
CA SER A 158 -21.79 14.48 2.01
C SER A 158 -20.58 13.66 2.52
N GLY A 159 -20.74 13.01 3.68
CA GLY A 159 -19.70 12.19 4.28
C GLY A 159 -19.42 10.91 3.47
N ASN A 160 -18.16 10.70 3.13
CA ASN A 160 -17.66 9.48 2.52
C ASN A 160 -16.48 8.98 3.36
N MET A 161 -16.55 7.74 3.86
CA MET A 161 -15.49 7.15 4.68
C MET A 161 -14.78 6.03 3.94
N VAL A 162 -13.46 6.12 3.90
CA VAL A 162 -12.57 5.12 3.33
C VAL A 162 -11.59 4.63 4.38
N VAL A 163 -11.31 3.32 4.36
CA VAL A 163 -10.24 2.67 5.14
C VAL A 163 -9.34 1.96 4.16
N ASP A 164 -8.15 2.49 3.96
CA ASP A 164 -7.14 1.93 3.09
C ASP A 164 -6.12 1.14 3.91
N ILE A 165 -6.13 -0.19 3.79
CA ILE A 165 -5.25 -1.09 4.55
C ILE A 165 -4.11 -1.52 3.64
N GLY A 166 -3.01 -0.78 3.70
CA GLY A 166 -1.80 -1.02 2.91
C GLY A 166 -0.88 -2.10 3.49
N GLY A 167 0.34 -2.16 2.96
CA GLY A 167 1.40 -3.03 3.49
C GLY A 167 1.99 -2.51 4.79
N GLY A 168 2.36 -1.23 4.84
CA GLY A 168 3.02 -0.59 5.98
C GLY A 168 2.09 0.23 6.87
N THR A 169 1.04 0.79 6.30
CA THR A 169 0.10 1.71 6.96
C THR A 169 -1.34 1.30 6.75
N THR A 170 -2.21 1.77 7.63
CA THR A 170 -3.65 1.84 7.41
C THR A 170 -4.07 3.30 7.53
N GLU A 171 -4.75 3.79 6.50
CA GLU A 171 -5.24 5.15 6.39
C GLU A 171 -6.77 5.15 6.50
N VAL A 172 -7.28 5.91 7.45
CA VAL A 172 -8.74 6.10 7.61
C VAL A 172 -9.04 7.56 7.33
N ALA A 173 -9.98 7.84 6.43
CA ALA A 173 -10.37 9.21 6.14
C ALA A 173 -11.87 9.37 5.94
N VAL A 174 -12.35 10.53 6.33
CA VAL A 174 -13.69 11.06 6.01
C VAL A 174 -13.52 12.25 5.07
N ILE A 175 -14.16 12.16 3.91
CA ILE A 175 -13.99 13.08 2.78
C ILE A 175 -15.34 13.70 2.43
N SER A 176 -15.35 15.01 2.17
CA SER A 176 -16.51 15.78 1.69
C SER A 176 -16.02 16.98 0.91
N LEU A 177 -16.74 17.41 -0.16
CA LEU A 177 -16.42 18.60 -0.97
C LEU A 177 -14.96 18.62 -1.46
N ALA A 178 -14.46 17.48 -1.95
CA ALA A 178 -13.09 17.25 -2.40
C ALA A 178 -12.01 17.52 -1.33
N GLY A 179 -12.39 17.63 -0.06
CA GLY A 179 -11.48 17.86 1.08
C GLY A 179 -11.52 16.72 2.08
N ILE A 180 -10.39 16.45 2.72
CA ILE A 180 -10.30 15.55 3.85
C ILE A 180 -10.75 16.29 5.10
N VAL A 181 -11.89 15.86 5.67
CA VAL A 181 -12.47 16.46 6.89
C VAL A 181 -11.76 15.93 8.14
N TYR A 182 -11.50 14.65 8.15
CA TYR A 182 -10.70 13.99 9.17
C TYR A 182 -9.91 12.85 8.54
N SER A 183 -8.68 12.66 8.98
CA SER A 183 -7.90 11.49 8.62
C SER A 183 -7.00 11.05 9.76
N GLN A 184 -6.77 9.74 9.82
CA GLN A 184 -5.82 9.11 10.72
C GLN A 184 -5.01 8.07 9.97
N SER A 185 -3.70 8.14 10.13
CA SER A 185 -2.76 7.12 9.66
C SER A 185 -2.19 6.35 10.86
N VAL A 186 -2.22 5.03 10.77
CA VAL A 186 -1.56 4.14 11.73
C VAL A 186 -0.53 3.28 11.01
N ARG A 187 0.63 3.09 11.63
CA ARG A 187 1.75 2.29 11.07
C ARG A 187 1.53 0.80 11.30
N VAL A 188 0.35 0.36 10.92
CA VAL A 188 -0.11 -1.03 10.99
C VAL A 188 -0.74 -1.40 9.66
N GLY A 189 -0.27 -2.48 9.06
CA GLY A 189 -0.75 -2.99 7.79
C GLY A 189 -0.31 -4.43 7.61
N GLY A 190 -0.22 -4.88 6.37
CA GLY A 190 0.13 -6.26 6.03
C GLY A 190 1.45 -6.74 6.59
N ASP A 191 2.46 -5.87 6.70
CA ASP A 191 3.79 -6.21 7.23
C ASP A 191 3.74 -6.50 8.74
N LYS A 192 2.95 -5.72 9.50
CA LYS A 192 2.73 -5.98 10.93
C LYS A 192 1.97 -7.27 11.18
N MET A 193 1.05 -7.60 10.30
CA MET A 193 0.36 -8.89 10.32
C MET A 193 1.34 -10.05 10.08
N ASP A 194 2.28 -9.91 9.15
CA ASP A 194 3.31 -10.93 8.88
C ASP A 194 4.28 -11.07 10.06
N GLU A 195 4.73 -9.96 10.66
CA GLU A 195 5.54 -9.95 11.88
C GLU A 195 4.83 -10.68 13.04
N ALA A 196 3.53 -10.44 13.23
CA ALA A 196 2.72 -11.09 14.26
C ALA A 196 2.63 -12.61 14.04
N ILE A 197 2.46 -13.06 12.79
CA ILE A 197 2.48 -14.50 12.45
C ILE A 197 3.86 -15.10 12.74
N VAL A 198 4.96 -14.45 12.36
CA VAL A 198 6.33 -14.91 12.66
C VAL A 198 6.51 -15.06 14.17
N ALA A 199 6.10 -14.07 14.96
CA ALA A 199 6.19 -14.10 16.40
C ALA A 199 5.34 -15.23 17.02
N TYR A 200 4.13 -15.46 16.49
CA TYR A 200 3.25 -16.54 16.93
C TYR A 200 3.87 -17.92 16.67
N MET A 201 4.38 -18.15 15.45
CA MET A 201 5.02 -19.41 15.09
C MET A 201 6.24 -19.71 15.96
N LYS A 202 7.02 -18.68 16.27
CA LYS A 202 8.16 -18.79 17.19
C LYS A 202 7.70 -19.16 18.59
N ARG A 203 6.70 -18.48 19.14
CA ARG A 203 6.23 -18.66 20.51
C ARG A 203 5.53 -20.02 20.73
N LYS A 204 4.62 -20.38 19.81
CA LYS A 204 3.77 -21.57 19.97
C LYS A 204 4.43 -22.87 19.52
N TYR A 205 5.17 -22.82 18.41
CA TYR A 205 5.73 -24.01 17.76
C TYR A 205 7.23 -24.15 17.86
N ASN A 206 7.94 -23.16 18.46
CA ASN A 206 9.40 -23.03 18.38
C ASN A 206 9.93 -23.11 16.95
N LEU A 207 9.15 -22.59 15.99
CA LEU A 207 9.44 -22.67 14.57
C LEU A 207 9.85 -21.30 14.03
N ALA A 208 11.08 -21.19 13.52
CA ALA A 208 11.54 -20.01 12.79
C ALA A 208 11.07 -20.11 11.34
N ILE A 209 10.27 -19.12 10.91
CA ILE A 209 9.83 -18.94 9.53
C ILE A 209 10.29 -17.60 8.99
N GLY A 210 10.40 -17.47 7.68
CA GLY A 210 10.69 -16.19 7.01
C GLY A 210 9.41 -15.42 6.69
N GLU A 211 9.58 -14.13 6.38
CA GLU A 211 8.53 -13.18 6.02
C GLU A 211 7.65 -13.69 4.87
N GLN A 212 8.23 -14.20 3.78
CA GLN A 212 7.47 -14.78 2.66
C GLN A 212 6.56 -15.95 3.09
N THR A 213 6.98 -16.73 4.09
CA THR A 213 6.16 -17.82 4.62
C THR A 213 5.01 -17.26 5.45
N ALA A 214 5.25 -16.22 6.25
CA ALA A 214 4.21 -15.56 7.04
C ALA A 214 3.17 -14.89 6.12
N GLU A 215 3.59 -14.17 5.08
CA GLU A 215 2.71 -13.59 4.06
C GLU A 215 1.83 -14.68 3.40
N ARG A 216 2.42 -15.83 3.06
CA ARG A 216 1.67 -16.94 2.48
C ARG A 216 0.64 -17.52 3.45
N ILE A 217 0.96 -17.63 4.74
CA ILE A 217 0.02 -18.07 5.78
C ILE A 217 -1.13 -17.07 5.90
N LYS A 218 -0.82 -15.77 6.00
CA LYS A 218 -1.81 -14.69 6.06
C LYS A 218 -2.79 -14.75 4.88
N VAL A 219 -2.29 -14.82 3.65
CA VAL A 219 -3.12 -14.85 2.44
C VAL A 219 -3.96 -16.12 2.36
N SER A 220 -3.40 -17.28 2.75
CA SER A 220 -4.08 -18.57 2.60
C SER A 220 -5.17 -18.79 3.64
N ILE A 221 -4.85 -18.61 4.93
CA ILE A 221 -5.72 -18.97 6.05
C ILE A 221 -5.93 -17.85 7.09
N GLY A 222 -5.30 -16.67 6.88
CA GLY A 222 -5.51 -15.49 7.73
C GLY A 222 -6.94 -14.99 7.66
N ASN A 223 -7.48 -14.58 8.79
CA ASN A 223 -8.83 -14.04 8.88
C ASN A 223 -8.95 -13.10 10.10
N ALA A 224 -9.84 -12.13 10.00
CA ALA A 224 -10.10 -11.15 11.05
C ALA A 224 -11.27 -11.56 11.96
N TYR A 225 -12.20 -12.38 11.45
CA TYR A 225 -13.39 -12.85 12.15
C TYR A 225 -13.59 -14.34 11.87
N PRO A 226 -14.26 -15.13 12.76
CA PRO A 226 -14.41 -16.55 12.59
C PRO A 226 -14.92 -16.95 11.19
N LEU A 227 -14.32 -18.00 10.63
CA LEU A 227 -14.75 -18.59 9.37
C LEU A 227 -15.82 -19.67 9.62
N GLU A 228 -16.71 -19.88 8.67
CA GLU A 228 -17.69 -20.97 8.72
C GLU A 228 -17.02 -22.35 8.78
N GLN A 229 -15.88 -22.50 8.09
CA GLN A 229 -15.08 -23.71 8.08
C GLN A 229 -13.63 -23.39 8.44
N GLN A 230 -13.07 -24.17 9.36
CA GLN A 230 -11.67 -24.06 9.73
C GLN A 230 -10.77 -24.45 8.56
N LEU A 231 -9.85 -23.57 8.20
CA LEU A 231 -8.80 -23.82 7.22
C LEU A 231 -7.53 -24.30 7.91
N THR A 232 -6.76 -25.18 7.26
CA THR A 232 -5.48 -25.66 7.75
C THR A 232 -4.40 -25.53 6.69
N MET A 233 -3.14 -25.39 7.13
CA MET A 233 -1.99 -25.27 6.25
C MET A 233 -0.76 -25.93 6.85
N GLU A 234 0.00 -26.68 6.05
CA GLU A 234 1.33 -27.15 6.41
C GLU A 234 2.36 -26.03 6.26
N VAL A 235 3.12 -25.79 7.32
CA VAL A 235 4.17 -24.76 7.39
C VAL A 235 5.50 -25.42 7.69
N LYS A 236 6.48 -25.11 6.84
CA LYS A 236 7.86 -25.59 6.99
C LYS A 236 8.77 -24.47 7.49
N GLY A 237 9.60 -24.77 8.45
CA GLY A 237 10.56 -23.83 9.02
C GLY A 237 11.71 -24.56 9.70
N ARG A 238 12.51 -23.83 10.47
CA ARG A 238 13.61 -24.40 11.27
C ARG A 238 13.16 -24.48 12.73
N ASP A 239 13.23 -25.69 13.30
CA ASP A 239 13.05 -25.89 14.74
C ASP A 239 14.13 -25.11 15.50
N MET A 240 13.72 -24.25 16.42
CA MET A 240 14.64 -23.37 17.16
C MET A 240 15.38 -24.08 18.28
N VAL A 241 14.88 -25.24 18.73
CA VAL A 241 15.50 -26.05 19.78
C VAL A 241 16.48 -27.05 19.17
N ALA A 242 16.02 -27.82 18.18
CA ALA A 242 16.83 -28.86 17.53
C ALA A 242 17.72 -28.35 16.39
N GLY A 243 17.44 -27.15 15.85
CA GLY A 243 18.19 -26.55 14.74
C GLY A 243 17.92 -27.16 13.36
N VAL A 244 17.04 -28.14 13.25
CA VAL A 244 16.75 -28.91 12.03
C VAL A 244 15.45 -28.42 11.36
N PRO A 245 15.23 -28.73 10.07
CA PRO A 245 13.94 -28.49 9.42
C PRO A 245 12.80 -29.21 10.12
N LYS A 246 11.66 -28.54 10.25
CA LYS A 246 10.43 -29.06 10.86
C LYS A 246 9.22 -28.61 10.09
N THR A 247 8.20 -29.47 10.03
CA THR A 247 6.89 -29.16 9.47
C THR A 247 5.85 -29.21 10.59
N VAL A 248 4.96 -28.22 10.62
CA VAL A 248 3.82 -28.16 11.53
C VAL A 248 2.55 -27.87 10.72
N VAL A 249 1.40 -28.27 11.25
CA VAL A 249 0.09 -27.91 10.70
C VAL A 249 -0.47 -26.82 11.59
N VAL A 250 -0.90 -25.72 10.96
CA VAL A 250 -1.54 -24.58 11.64
C VAL A 250 -2.95 -24.39 11.08
N ASN A 251 -3.84 -23.82 11.87
CA ASN A 251 -5.22 -23.58 11.46
C ASN A 251 -5.59 -22.09 11.48
N SER A 252 -6.71 -21.74 10.85
CA SER A 252 -7.18 -20.37 10.68
C SER A 252 -7.53 -19.69 12.02
N ASP A 253 -7.96 -20.43 13.06
CA ASP A 253 -8.26 -19.84 14.37
C ASP A 253 -6.99 -19.40 15.10
N GLU A 254 -5.92 -20.19 14.97
CA GLU A 254 -4.59 -19.84 15.49
C GLU A 254 -4.02 -18.59 14.79
N ILE A 255 -4.23 -18.46 13.48
CA ILE A 255 -3.75 -17.29 12.77
C ILE A 255 -4.61 -16.07 13.09
N ARG A 256 -5.91 -16.20 13.32
CA ARG A 256 -6.75 -15.11 13.84
C ARG A 256 -6.26 -14.62 15.20
N GLU A 257 -5.92 -15.55 16.12
CA GLU A 257 -5.31 -15.21 17.41
C GLU A 257 -3.99 -14.43 17.23
N ALA A 258 -3.13 -14.87 16.31
CA ALA A 258 -1.88 -14.19 16.00
C ALA A 258 -2.09 -12.77 15.47
N LEU A 259 -3.14 -12.55 14.68
CA LEU A 259 -3.46 -11.28 14.02
C LEU A 259 -4.27 -10.32 14.91
N ALA A 260 -4.69 -10.73 16.11
CA ALA A 260 -5.59 -9.93 16.94
C ALA A 260 -5.07 -8.52 17.24
N GLU A 261 -3.78 -8.38 17.59
CA GLU A 261 -3.19 -7.07 17.94
C GLU A 261 -3.17 -6.11 16.74
N PRO A 262 -2.59 -6.44 15.56
CA PRO A 262 -2.61 -5.53 14.42
C PRO A 262 -4.02 -5.25 13.90
N ILE A 263 -4.95 -6.20 13.95
CA ILE A 263 -6.33 -5.98 13.52
C ILE A 263 -7.05 -5.03 14.47
N ASN A 264 -6.90 -5.18 15.79
CA ASN A 264 -7.51 -4.27 16.77
C ASN A 264 -7.04 -2.83 16.57
N ALA A 265 -5.77 -2.60 16.24
CA ALA A 265 -5.27 -1.26 15.94
C ALA A 265 -5.96 -0.62 14.72
N ILE A 266 -6.31 -1.42 13.71
CA ILE A 266 -7.08 -0.96 12.55
C ILE A 266 -8.52 -0.62 12.94
N VAL A 267 -9.17 -1.47 13.74
CA VAL A 267 -10.53 -1.23 14.25
C VAL A 267 -10.57 0.05 15.08
N GLU A 268 -9.62 0.22 16.01
CA GLU A 268 -9.51 1.43 16.84
C GLU A 268 -9.33 2.69 15.99
N ALA A 269 -8.54 2.64 14.93
CA ALA A 269 -8.37 3.77 14.03
C ALA A 269 -9.68 4.13 13.31
N ALA A 270 -10.47 3.14 12.89
CA ALA A 270 -11.77 3.38 12.26
C ALA A 270 -12.78 3.98 13.25
N LEU A 271 -12.86 3.45 14.48
CA LEU A 271 -13.74 3.96 15.53
C LEU A 271 -13.37 5.40 15.92
N LEU A 272 -12.07 5.69 16.07
CA LEU A 272 -11.61 7.04 16.39
C LEU A 272 -11.95 8.05 15.26
N ALA A 273 -11.86 7.63 14.01
CA ALA A 273 -12.24 8.47 12.88
C ALA A 273 -13.75 8.80 12.93
N LEU A 274 -14.60 7.84 13.25
CA LEU A 274 -16.03 8.05 13.42
C LEU A 274 -16.32 8.98 14.60
N GLU A 275 -15.64 8.82 15.73
CA GLU A 275 -15.79 9.71 16.91
C GLU A 275 -15.44 11.17 16.60
N ARG A 276 -14.48 11.39 15.72
CA ARG A 276 -14.00 12.72 15.31
C ARG A 276 -14.74 13.32 14.13
N THR A 277 -15.63 12.55 13.51
CA THR A 277 -16.42 13.01 12.37
C THR A 277 -17.55 13.95 12.81
N PRO A 278 -17.74 15.09 12.13
CA PRO A 278 -18.89 15.97 12.39
C PRO A 278 -20.24 15.23 12.28
N PRO A 279 -21.23 15.55 13.13
CA PRO A 279 -22.49 14.80 13.21
C PRO A 279 -23.24 14.63 11.89
N GLU A 280 -23.28 15.68 11.05
CA GLU A 280 -23.95 15.64 9.75
C GLU A 280 -23.28 14.65 8.79
N LEU A 281 -21.95 14.61 8.75
CA LEU A 281 -21.21 13.67 7.92
C LEU A 281 -21.26 12.25 8.51
N ALA A 282 -21.30 12.11 9.84
CA ALA A 282 -21.49 10.81 10.49
C ALA A 282 -22.86 10.22 10.14
N ALA A 283 -23.90 11.04 10.05
CA ALA A 283 -25.23 10.60 9.61
C ALA A 283 -25.20 10.06 8.17
N ASP A 284 -24.50 10.73 7.25
CA ASP A 284 -24.32 10.24 5.87
C ASP A 284 -23.61 8.88 5.83
N ILE A 285 -22.60 8.67 6.69
CA ILE A 285 -21.84 7.42 6.75
C ILE A 285 -22.72 6.26 7.27
N VAL A 286 -23.72 6.53 8.11
CA VAL A 286 -24.67 5.49 8.54
C VAL A 286 -25.40 4.87 7.34
N ASP A 287 -25.77 5.69 6.36
CA ASP A 287 -26.48 5.24 5.17
C ASP A 287 -25.54 4.70 4.08
N LYS A 288 -24.39 5.37 3.85
CA LYS A 288 -23.43 5.02 2.79
C LYS A 288 -22.48 3.90 3.19
N GLY A 289 -22.18 3.80 4.48
CA GLY A 289 -21.21 2.84 5.01
C GLY A 289 -19.76 3.27 4.84
N VAL A 290 -18.87 2.31 5.07
CA VAL A 290 -17.42 2.44 5.00
C VAL A 290 -16.90 1.61 3.82
N VAL A 291 -16.00 2.18 3.03
CA VAL A 291 -15.37 1.47 1.91
C VAL A 291 -13.95 1.08 2.28
N LEU A 292 -13.64 -0.22 2.13
CA LEU A 292 -12.31 -0.78 2.36
C LEU A 292 -11.53 -0.84 1.07
N THR A 293 -10.28 -0.39 1.12
CA THR A 293 -9.30 -0.43 0.02
C THR A 293 -7.96 -0.99 0.52
N GLY A 294 -6.99 -1.11 -0.38
CA GLY A 294 -5.69 -1.67 -0.07
C GLY A 294 -5.67 -3.20 -0.01
N GLY A 295 -4.46 -3.76 -0.02
CA GLY A 295 -4.28 -5.21 -0.02
C GLY A 295 -4.77 -5.90 1.26
N GLY A 296 -4.77 -5.20 2.39
CA GLY A 296 -5.27 -5.70 3.67
C GLY A 296 -6.80 -5.86 3.72
N ALA A 297 -7.54 -5.13 2.87
CA ALA A 297 -8.98 -5.30 2.71
C ALA A 297 -9.38 -6.71 2.22
N LEU A 298 -8.42 -7.45 1.64
CA LEU A 298 -8.60 -8.85 1.21
C LEU A 298 -8.41 -9.87 2.33
N LEU A 299 -8.04 -9.45 3.55
CA LEU A 299 -8.02 -10.37 4.69
C LEU A 299 -9.42 -10.89 4.96
N LYS A 300 -9.55 -12.22 5.06
CA LYS A 300 -10.87 -12.86 5.19
C LYS A 300 -11.63 -12.29 6.38
N ASN A 301 -12.88 -11.91 6.16
CA ASN A 301 -13.82 -11.39 7.15
C ASN A 301 -13.37 -10.10 7.88
N ILE A 302 -12.47 -9.29 7.30
CA ILE A 302 -12.13 -7.97 7.87
C ILE A 302 -13.32 -7.01 7.77
N ASP A 303 -14.10 -7.09 6.70
CA ASP A 303 -15.34 -6.34 6.51
C ASP A 303 -16.41 -6.75 7.53
N VAL A 304 -16.50 -8.05 7.82
CA VAL A 304 -17.43 -8.56 8.84
C VAL A 304 -17.07 -8.02 10.21
N LEU A 305 -15.79 -8.10 10.60
CA LEU A 305 -15.33 -7.57 11.88
C LEU A 305 -15.61 -6.08 12.01
N LEU A 306 -15.23 -5.28 11.00
CA LEU A 306 -15.45 -3.83 11.04
C LEU A 306 -16.95 -3.49 11.09
N ARG A 307 -17.82 -4.28 10.43
CA ARG A 307 -19.27 -4.12 10.52
C ARG A 307 -19.80 -4.39 11.92
N GLU A 308 -19.32 -5.45 12.56
CA GLU A 308 -19.72 -5.80 13.93
C GLU A 308 -19.25 -4.73 14.94
N GLU A 309 -18.02 -4.24 14.81
CA GLU A 309 -17.44 -3.28 15.75
C GLU A 309 -17.95 -1.84 15.56
N THR A 310 -18.28 -1.43 14.33
CA THR A 310 -18.76 -0.08 14.04
C THR A 310 -20.28 0.04 14.00
N GLY A 311 -21.00 -1.06 13.79
CA GLY A 311 -22.44 -1.05 13.53
C GLY A 311 -22.85 -0.45 12.18
N LEU A 312 -21.88 -0.22 11.27
CA LEU A 312 -22.09 0.41 9.96
C LEU A 312 -22.00 -0.61 8.83
N PRO A 313 -22.65 -0.36 7.67
CA PRO A 313 -22.36 -1.11 6.46
C PRO A 313 -20.86 -0.98 6.09
N VAL A 314 -20.21 -2.10 5.77
CA VAL A 314 -18.80 -2.11 5.33
C VAL A 314 -18.71 -2.88 4.03
N MET A 315 -18.08 -2.30 3.03
CA MET A 315 -17.93 -2.86 1.69
C MET A 315 -16.47 -2.85 1.27
N VAL A 316 -16.00 -3.94 0.69
CA VAL A 316 -14.68 -3.97 0.02
C VAL A 316 -14.86 -3.45 -1.40
N SER A 317 -13.98 -2.54 -1.84
CA SER A 317 -14.01 -2.04 -3.21
C SER A 317 -13.76 -3.17 -4.21
N ASP A 318 -14.23 -3.02 -5.47
CA ASP A 318 -14.12 -4.05 -6.51
C ASP A 318 -12.66 -4.47 -6.79
N ASP A 319 -11.74 -3.52 -6.78
CA ASP A 319 -10.30 -3.76 -6.93
C ASP A 319 -9.55 -2.99 -5.83
N PRO A 320 -9.48 -3.54 -4.61
CA PRO A 320 -8.95 -2.81 -3.46
C PRO A 320 -7.44 -2.55 -3.57
N ILE A 321 -6.68 -3.42 -4.23
CA ILE A 321 -5.23 -3.24 -4.41
C ILE A 321 -4.93 -2.07 -5.34
N SER A 322 -5.75 -1.87 -6.36
CA SER A 322 -5.52 -0.87 -7.39
C SER A 322 -6.25 0.46 -7.14
N ALA A 323 -7.07 0.54 -6.10
CA ALA A 323 -7.91 1.72 -5.84
C ALA A 323 -7.11 3.02 -5.82
N VAL A 324 -6.00 3.06 -5.08
CA VAL A 324 -5.13 4.24 -4.96
C VAL A 324 -4.56 4.68 -6.32
N VAL A 325 -3.97 3.75 -7.08
CA VAL A 325 -3.39 4.10 -8.39
C VAL A 325 -4.44 4.45 -9.44
N LEU A 326 -5.62 3.81 -9.39
CA LEU A 326 -6.74 4.15 -10.27
C LEU A 326 -7.30 5.54 -9.98
N GLY A 327 -7.42 5.91 -8.71
CA GLY A 327 -7.85 7.24 -8.32
C GLY A 327 -6.86 8.32 -8.77
N SER A 328 -5.58 8.08 -8.58
CA SER A 328 -4.52 8.95 -9.07
C SER A 328 -4.51 9.05 -10.61
N GLY A 329 -4.78 7.95 -11.29
CA GLY A 329 -4.95 7.92 -12.75
C GLY A 329 -6.14 8.75 -13.22
N LYS A 330 -7.30 8.61 -12.56
CA LYS A 330 -8.49 9.45 -12.84
C LYS A 330 -8.20 10.93 -12.61
N THR A 331 -7.44 11.27 -11.56
CA THR A 331 -7.02 12.64 -11.27
C THR A 331 -6.14 13.21 -12.38
N LEU A 332 -5.24 12.42 -12.98
CA LEU A 332 -4.45 12.80 -14.17
C LEU A 332 -5.31 13.08 -15.40
N ASP A 333 -6.42 12.37 -15.53
CA ASP A 333 -7.33 12.54 -16.67
C ASP A 333 -8.17 13.82 -16.56
N HIS A 334 -8.39 14.33 -15.34
CA HIS A 334 -9.23 15.48 -15.02
C HIS A 334 -8.43 16.61 -14.37
N LEU A 335 -7.97 17.58 -15.18
CA LEU A 335 -7.10 18.68 -14.72
C LEU A 335 -7.74 19.58 -13.64
N GLU A 336 -9.05 19.71 -13.61
CA GLU A 336 -9.76 20.47 -12.57
C GLU A 336 -9.66 19.75 -11.22
N LEU A 337 -9.96 18.45 -11.21
CA LEU A 337 -9.83 17.61 -10.03
C LEU A 337 -8.36 17.57 -9.53
N LEU A 338 -7.40 17.55 -10.46
CA LEU A 338 -5.98 17.60 -10.14
C LEU A 338 -5.63 18.81 -9.25
N LYS A 339 -6.19 19.98 -9.56
CA LYS A 339 -5.92 21.21 -8.80
C LYS A 339 -6.56 21.23 -7.42
N GLU A 340 -7.67 20.52 -7.24
CA GLU A 340 -8.43 20.50 -6.00
C GLU A 340 -7.87 19.51 -4.98
N VAL A 341 -7.35 18.36 -5.46
CA VAL A 341 -6.98 17.25 -4.60
C VAL A 341 -5.47 17.02 -4.45
N THR A 342 -4.62 17.71 -5.21
CA THR A 342 -3.17 17.61 -5.07
C THR A 342 -2.62 18.54 -4.00
N ILE A 343 -1.58 18.09 -3.31
CA ILE A 343 -0.89 18.80 -2.24
C ILE A 343 0.52 19.22 -2.67
N GLY A 344 0.88 20.47 -2.40
CA GLY A 344 2.25 21.02 -2.58
C GLY A 344 2.57 21.54 -3.94
#